data_ecdd85898fcda138b17d912a605f5953
#
_entry.id   ecdd85898fcda138b17d912a605f5953
#
_cell.length_a   1.000
_cell.length_b   1.000
_cell.length_c   1.000
_cell.angle_alpha   90.00
_cell.angle_beta   90.00
_cell.angle_gamma   90.00
#
_symmetry.space_group_name_H-M   'P 1'
#
loop_
_entity.id
_entity.type
_entity.pdbx_description
1 polymer ?
#
loop_
_entity_poly.entity_id
_entity_poly.type
_entity_poly.pdbx_seq_one_letter_code
_entity_poly.pdbx_strand_id
1 'polypeptide(L)'
;MGRKWANIVAKKTAKDGANSKVYAKFGVEIYVAAKKGEPDPELNTALKFVIDRAKQAQVPKHVIDKAIDKAKGNTDETFTEGRYEGFGPNGSMLIVDTLTSNVNRTAANVRAAFGKNGGNMGASGSVSYLFDNKGVIVFAGDDADAIFELLLEADVDVDDVEAEEGTLSVYTAPTDLHKAIVALRESGIEEFQVTELEMIPQSEVELSGEDLETFEKLYSVLEDDEDVQKIYTNVDGF
;
A
#
# COMPACT_ATOMS: atom_id res chain seq x y z
N MET A 1 8.93 15.63 5.73
CA MET A 1 8.21 14.38 5.29
C MET A 1 6.82 14.65 4.68
N GLY A 2 6.13 15.74 5.01
CA GLY A 2 4.76 16.03 4.56
C GLY A 2 4.51 16.08 3.05
N ARG A 3 5.42 16.62 2.24
CA ARG A 3 5.28 16.66 0.77
C ARG A 3 5.11 15.29 0.11
N LYS A 4 5.58 14.22 0.75
CA LYS A 4 5.51 12.86 0.23
C LYS A 4 4.07 12.41 0.01
N TRP A 5 3.19 12.60 0.99
CA TRP A 5 1.82 12.10 0.91
C TRP A 5 0.95 12.94 -0.01
N ALA A 6 1.09 14.27 0.01
CA ALA A 6 0.39 15.14 -0.94
C ALA A 6 0.74 14.79 -2.39
N ASN A 7 2.02 14.53 -2.69
CA ASN A 7 2.47 14.11 -4.01
C ASN A 7 2.02 12.69 -4.37
N ILE A 8 2.04 11.75 -3.41
CA ILE A 8 1.58 10.37 -3.62
C ILE A 8 0.07 10.34 -3.85
N VAL A 9 -0.72 11.09 -3.08
CA VAL A 9 -2.16 11.22 -3.27
C VAL A 9 -2.47 11.84 -4.63
N ALA A 10 -1.77 12.91 -5.02
CA ALA A 10 -1.95 13.55 -6.34
C ALA A 10 -1.58 12.61 -7.49
N LYS A 11 -0.48 11.85 -7.38
CA LYS A 11 -0.09 10.83 -8.38
C LYS A 11 -1.06 9.65 -8.42
N LYS A 12 -1.54 9.18 -7.27
CA LYS A 12 -2.55 8.12 -7.18
C LYS A 12 -3.83 8.54 -7.90
N THR A 13 -4.33 9.75 -7.64
CA THR A 13 -5.54 10.30 -8.28
C THR A 13 -5.38 10.53 -9.79
N ALA A 14 -4.21 10.93 -10.25
CA ALA A 14 -3.92 11.13 -11.69
C ALA A 14 -3.77 9.82 -12.47
N LYS A 15 -3.34 8.73 -11.82
CA LYS A 15 -3.14 7.40 -12.40
C LYS A 15 -4.43 6.55 -12.45
N ASP A 16 -5.47 6.93 -11.73
CA ASP A 16 -6.73 6.20 -11.59
C ASP A 16 -7.60 6.13 -12.86
N GLY A 17 -7.17 6.72 -13.97
CA GLY A 17 -7.88 6.68 -15.26
C GLY A 17 -7.63 5.43 -16.14
N ALA A 18 -6.72 4.48 -15.76
CA ALA A 18 -6.31 3.37 -16.64
C ALA A 18 -6.36 1.97 -15.96
N ASN A 19 -7.47 1.61 -15.27
CA ASN A 19 -7.32 0.79 -14.07
C ASN A 19 -7.83 -0.65 -14.08
N SER A 20 -7.77 -1.36 -15.19
CA SER A 20 -8.03 -2.82 -15.18
C SER A 20 -7.03 -3.59 -14.29
N LYS A 21 -5.78 -3.12 -14.20
CA LYS A 21 -4.74 -3.72 -13.35
C LYS A 21 -5.01 -3.50 -11.86
N VAL A 22 -5.35 -2.26 -11.47
CA VAL A 22 -5.73 -1.93 -10.08
C VAL A 22 -6.94 -2.75 -9.65
N TYR A 23 -7.95 -2.86 -10.52
CA TYR A 23 -9.14 -3.67 -10.23
C TYR A 23 -8.81 -5.15 -10.10
N ALA A 24 -7.90 -5.68 -10.92
CA ALA A 24 -7.45 -7.06 -10.82
C ALA A 24 -6.73 -7.33 -9.50
N LYS A 25 -5.82 -6.43 -9.07
CA LYS A 25 -5.09 -6.52 -7.79
C LYS A 25 -6.06 -6.52 -6.60
N PHE A 26 -6.99 -5.57 -6.55
CA PHE A 26 -8.03 -5.57 -5.52
C PHE A 26 -8.93 -6.81 -5.58
N GLY A 27 -9.24 -7.31 -6.77
CA GLY A 27 -10.01 -8.54 -6.94
C GLY A 27 -9.35 -9.75 -6.28
N VAL A 28 -8.02 -9.90 -6.41
CA VAL A 28 -7.25 -10.95 -5.75
C VAL A 28 -7.19 -10.72 -4.24
N GLU A 29 -6.94 -9.50 -3.78
CA GLU A 29 -6.86 -9.15 -2.36
C GLU A 29 -8.19 -9.41 -1.64
N ILE A 30 -9.32 -9.00 -2.24
CA ILE A 30 -10.68 -9.26 -1.73
C ILE A 30 -10.96 -10.77 -1.69
N TYR A 31 -10.62 -11.50 -2.75
CA TYR A 31 -10.78 -12.95 -2.80
C TYR A 31 -10.02 -13.64 -1.65
N VAL A 32 -8.77 -13.27 -1.44
CA VAL A 32 -7.93 -13.85 -0.37
C VAL A 32 -8.48 -13.52 1.01
N ALA A 33 -8.87 -12.27 1.25
CA ALA A 33 -9.46 -11.87 2.52
C ALA A 33 -10.78 -12.61 2.82
N ALA A 34 -11.64 -12.77 1.80
CA ALA A 34 -12.88 -13.51 1.92
C ALA A 34 -12.65 -15.03 2.11
N LYS A 35 -11.59 -15.59 1.52
CA LYS A 35 -11.26 -17.02 1.63
C LYS A 35 -10.57 -17.38 2.94
N LYS A 36 -9.80 -16.45 3.53
CA LYS A 36 -9.15 -16.62 4.86
C LYS A 36 -10.14 -16.53 6.04
N GLY A 37 -11.29 -15.88 5.85
CA GLY A 37 -12.32 -15.68 6.86
C GLY A 37 -13.72 -15.95 6.33
N GLU A 38 -14.72 -15.30 6.91
CA GLU A 38 -16.09 -15.34 6.38
C GLU A 38 -16.18 -14.46 5.13
N PRO A 39 -16.88 -14.93 4.06
CA PRO A 39 -17.10 -14.16 2.84
C PRO A 39 -18.24 -13.12 3.00
N ASP A 40 -18.37 -12.57 4.19
CA ASP A 40 -19.32 -11.53 4.57
C ASP A 40 -18.53 -10.38 5.23
N PRO A 41 -18.56 -9.16 4.66
CA PRO A 41 -17.81 -8.02 5.21
C PRO A 41 -18.29 -7.60 6.62
N GLU A 42 -19.52 -7.90 7.01
CA GLU A 42 -20.01 -7.59 8.36
C GLU A 42 -19.47 -8.56 9.43
N LEU A 43 -18.99 -9.73 9.02
CA LEU A 43 -18.41 -10.76 9.89
C LEU A 43 -16.88 -10.89 9.73
N ASN A 44 -16.29 -10.18 8.76
CA ASN A 44 -14.88 -10.27 8.41
C ASN A 44 -14.26 -8.87 8.31
N THR A 45 -13.64 -8.42 9.40
CA THR A 45 -13.03 -7.10 9.49
C THR A 45 -11.92 -6.88 8.44
N ALA A 46 -11.12 -7.92 8.15
CA ALA A 46 -10.07 -7.83 7.13
C ALA A 46 -10.68 -7.63 5.73
N LEU A 47 -11.74 -8.37 5.41
CA LEU A 47 -12.46 -8.20 4.14
C LEU A 47 -13.10 -6.81 4.03
N LYS A 48 -13.73 -6.33 5.11
CA LYS A 48 -14.32 -4.98 5.17
C LYS A 48 -13.27 -3.91 4.90
N PHE A 49 -12.11 -4.01 5.52
CA PHE A 49 -11.00 -3.09 5.32
C PHE A 49 -10.51 -3.05 3.86
N VAL A 50 -10.33 -4.22 3.23
CA VAL A 50 -9.93 -4.29 1.81
C VAL A 50 -11.01 -3.71 0.90
N ILE A 51 -12.30 -3.96 1.19
CA ILE A 51 -13.42 -3.39 0.42
C ILE A 51 -13.46 -1.88 0.54
N ASP A 52 -13.22 -1.31 1.73
CA ASP A 52 -13.22 0.14 1.93
C ASP A 52 -12.07 0.78 1.13
N ARG A 53 -10.88 0.19 1.12
CA ARG A 53 -9.76 0.61 0.27
C ARG A 53 -10.09 0.50 -1.23
N ALA A 54 -10.73 -0.59 -1.64
CA ALA A 54 -11.16 -0.77 -3.02
C ALA A 54 -12.16 0.30 -3.46
N LYS A 55 -13.09 0.70 -2.57
CA LYS A 55 -14.03 1.80 -2.83
C LYS A 55 -13.32 3.14 -2.96
N GLN A 56 -12.34 3.43 -2.08
CA GLN A 56 -11.50 4.63 -2.18
C GLN A 56 -10.74 4.68 -3.52
N ALA A 57 -10.24 3.53 -4.00
CA ALA A 57 -9.61 3.37 -5.29
C ALA A 57 -10.61 3.28 -6.46
N GLN A 58 -11.89 3.60 -6.23
CA GLN A 58 -12.97 3.60 -7.22
C GLN A 58 -13.16 2.26 -7.96
N VAL A 59 -12.84 1.15 -7.30
CA VAL A 59 -13.08 -0.19 -7.86
C VAL A 59 -14.59 -0.40 -8.02
N PRO A 60 -15.07 -0.75 -9.22
CA PRO A 60 -16.49 -0.95 -9.45
C PRO A 60 -17.08 -2.05 -8.56
N LYS A 61 -18.29 -1.82 -8.04
CA LYS A 61 -18.97 -2.76 -7.14
C LYS A 61 -19.04 -4.18 -7.71
N HIS A 62 -19.27 -4.34 -9.01
CA HIS A 62 -19.36 -5.65 -9.64
C HIS A 62 -18.04 -6.46 -9.58
N VAL A 63 -16.87 -5.78 -9.51
CA VAL A 63 -15.56 -6.42 -9.33
C VAL A 63 -15.43 -6.93 -7.91
N ILE A 64 -15.85 -6.14 -6.93
CA ILE A 64 -15.87 -6.50 -5.49
C ILE A 64 -16.78 -7.71 -5.29
N ASP A 65 -18.04 -7.61 -5.75
CA ASP A 65 -19.04 -8.68 -5.61
C ASP A 65 -18.57 -9.98 -6.26
N LYS A 66 -17.99 -9.90 -7.47
CA LYS A 66 -17.45 -11.06 -8.18
C LYS A 66 -16.31 -11.75 -7.43
N ALA A 67 -15.43 -10.98 -6.78
CA ALA A 67 -14.33 -11.54 -5.99
C ALA A 67 -14.83 -12.27 -4.74
N ILE A 68 -15.82 -11.70 -4.05
CA ILE A 68 -16.48 -12.33 -2.90
C ILE A 68 -17.22 -13.61 -3.32
N ASP A 69 -17.99 -13.56 -4.41
CA ASP A 69 -18.72 -14.72 -4.91
C ASP A 69 -17.80 -15.85 -5.36
N LYS A 70 -16.65 -15.52 -5.98
CA LYS A 70 -15.59 -16.47 -6.30
C LYS A 70 -15.06 -17.16 -5.04
N ALA A 71 -14.90 -16.42 -3.92
CA ALA A 71 -14.44 -16.98 -2.65
C ALA A 71 -15.46 -17.92 -1.99
N LYS A 72 -16.77 -17.68 -2.18
CA LYS A 72 -17.86 -18.58 -1.72
C LYS A 72 -17.89 -19.89 -2.49
N GLY A 73 -17.36 -19.91 -3.70
CA GLY A 73 -17.33 -21.10 -4.54
C GLY A 73 -16.28 -22.14 -4.12
N ASN A 74 -16.36 -23.35 -4.68
CA ASN A 74 -15.40 -24.47 -4.46
C ASN A 74 -14.14 -24.32 -5.33
N THR A 75 -13.61 -23.12 -5.49
CA THR A 75 -12.33 -22.93 -6.17
C THR A 75 -11.19 -23.15 -5.19
N ASP A 76 -10.30 -24.09 -5.48
CA ASP A 76 -9.09 -24.40 -4.68
C ASP A 76 -7.90 -23.49 -5.05
N GLU A 77 -8.16 -22.33 -5.61
CA GLU A 77 -7.11 -21.38 -5.95
C GLU A 77 -6.54 -20.78 -4.66
N THR A 78 -5.27 -21.06 -4.39
CA THR A 78 -4.55 -20.56 -3.22
C THR A 78 -3.56 -19.49 -3.65
N PHE A 79 -3.52 -18.39 -2.92
CA PHE A 79 -2.53 -17.33 -3.11
C PHE A 79 -1.58 -17.29 -1.92
N THR A 80 -0.31 -17.06 -2.23
CA THR A 80 0.77 -16.91 -1.25
C THR A 80 1.28 -15.49 -1.29
N GLU A 81 1.37 -14.88 -0.13
CA GLU A 81 2.03 -13.59 0.06
C GLU A 81 3.54 -13.79 -0.04
N GLY A 82 4.22 -12.86 -0.70
CA GLY A 82 5.67 -12.84 -0.80
C GLY A 82 6.20 -11.42 -0.73
N ARG A 83 7.44 -11.28 -0.24
CA ARG A 83 8.16 -10.01 -0.22
C ARG A 83 9.52 -10.20 -0.84
N TYR A 84 9.84 -9.36 -1.81
CA TYR A 84 11.15 -9.29 -2.45
C TYR A 84 11.78 -7.94 -2.16
N GLU A 85 13.08 -7.94 -1.99
CA GLU A 85 13.85 -6.76 -1.66
C GLU A 85 14.98 -6.58 -2.65
N GLY A 86 15.33 -5.35 -2.95
CA GLY A 86 16.41 -5.09 -3.91
C GLY A 86 16.84 -3.63 -3.96
N PHE A 87 17.88 -3.42 -4.73
CA PHE A 87 18.53 -2.15 -4.93
C PHE A 87 18.39 -1.74 -6.39
N GLY A 88 18.12 -0.48 -6.61
CA GLY A 88 18.17 0.17 -7.92
C GLY A 88 19.39 1.08 -8.04
N PRO A 89 19.39 2.02 -9.00
CA PRO A 89 20.50 2.94 -9.21
C PRO A 89 20.68 3.89 -8.03
N ASN A 90 21.93 4.30 -7.82
CA ASN A 90 22.35 5.39 -6.93
C ASN A 90 21.77 5.34 -5.50
N GLY A 91 21.77 4.14 -4.87
CA GLY A 91 21.29 3.98 -3.49
C GLY A 91 19.78 3.89 -3.34
N SER A 92 19.03 3.83 -4.44
CA SER A 92 17.60 3.53 -4.38
C SER A 92 17.35 2.10 -3.91
N MET A 93 16.33 1.95 -3.10
CA MET A 93 15.91 0.70 -2.48
C MET A 93 14.45 0.43 -2.79
N LEU A 94 14.11 -0.85 -2.99
CA LEU A 94 12.73 -1.26 -3.25
C LEU A 94 12.37 -2.47 -2.39
N ILE A 95 11.17 -2.42 -1.82
CA ILE A 95 10.46 -3.55 -1.25
C ILE A 95 9.26 -3.82 -2.16
N VAL A 96 9.10 -5.07 -2.59
CA VAL A 96 8.06 -5.49 -3.53
C VAL A 96 7.20 -6.54 -2.86
N ASP A 97 5.99 -6.18 -2.47
CA ASP A 97 5.00 -7.09 -1.91
C ASP A 97 4.18 -7.73 -3.02
N THR A 98 4.02 -9.03 -2.95
CA THR A 98 3.37 -9.84 -3.98
C THR A 98 2.29 -10.74 -3.38
N LEU A 99 1.30 -11.06 -4.20
CA LEU A 99 0.25 -12.01 -3.88
C LEU A 99 0.02 -12.88 -5.11
N THR A 100 0.47 -14.13 -5.06
CA THR A 100 0.58 -14.99 -6.24
C THR A 100 0.08 -16.41 -6.02
N SER A 101 -0.47 -17.00 -7.07
CA SER A 101 -0.74 -18.44 -7.13
C SER A 101 0.47 -19.27 -7.58
N ASN A 102 1.60 -18.60 -7.97
CA ASN A 102 2.81 -19.29 -8.45
C ASN A 102 4.09 -18.56 -8.02
N VAL A 103 4.58 -18.87 -6.82
CA VAL A 103 5.77 -18.24 -6.20
C VAL A 103 7.01 -18.33 -7.09
N ASN A 104 7.22 -19.44 -7.81
CA ASN A 104 8.40 -19.61 -8.66
C ASN A 104 8.37 -18.66 -9.87
N ARG A 105 7.20 -18.51 -10.50
CA ARG A 105 7.01 -17.56 -11.61
C ARG A 105 7.28 -16.14 -11.12
N THR A 106 6.66 -15.72 -10.03
CA THR A 106 6.81 -14.37 -9.46
C THR A 106 8.25 -14.09 -9.09
N ALA A 107 8.94 -15.00 -8.40
CA ALA A 107 10.35 -14.85 -8.06
C ALA A 107 11.25 -14.69 -9.31
N ALA A 108 10.97 -15.43 -10.38
CA ALA A 108 11.70 -15.31 -11.64
C ALA A 108 11.44 -13.96 -12.33
N ASN A 109 10.18 -13.51 -12.35
CA ASN A 109 9.78 -12.23 -12.93
C ASN A 109 10.44 -11.06 -12.19
N VAL A 110 10.29 -11.01 -10.87
CA VAL A 110 10.87 -9.94 -10.03
C VAL A 110 12.40 -9.89 -10.19
N ARG A 111 13.08 -11.06 -10.14
CA ARG A 111 14.52 -11.12 -10.37
C ARG A 111 14.92 -10.61 -11.76
N ALA A 112 14.15 -10.95 -12.78
CA ALA A 112 14.39 -10.50 -14.15
C ALA A 112 14.14 -8.99 -14.29
N ALA A 113 13.11 -8.44 -13.61
CA ALA A 113 12.82 -7.02 -13.61
C ALA A 113 14.00 -6.23 -13.04
N PHE A 114 14.50 -6.61 -11.86
CA PHE A 114 15.69 -5.98 -11.28
C PHE A 114 16.91 -6.09 -12.20
N GLY A 115 17.29 -7.30 -12.61
CA GLY A 115 18.53 -7.55 -13.35
C GLY A 115 18.58 -6.94 -14.75
N LYS A 116 17.43 -6.73 -15.39
CA LYS A 116 17.35 -6.15 -16.75
C LYS A 116 17.20 -4.63 -16.75
N ASN A 117 16.86 -4.02 -15.61
CA ASN A 117 16.56 -2.60 -15.52
C ASN A 117 17.46 -1.89 -14.49
N GLY A 118 18.74 -2.23 -14.46
CA GLY A 118 19.75 -1.51 -13.70
C GLY A 118 19.72 -1.74 -12.18
N GLY A 119 18.98 -2.73 -11.71
CA GLY A 119 18.88 -3.08 -10.30
C GLY A 119 19.46 -4.44 -9.96
N ASN A 120 19.41 -4.78 -8.70
CA ASN A 120 19.83 -6.09 -8.17
C ASN A 120 18.90 -6.55 -7.05
N MET A 121 18.31 -7.73 -7.20
CA MET A 121 17.50 -8.33 -6.16
C MET A 121 18.41 -8.83 -5.01
N GLY A 122 18.12 -8.36 -3.80
CA GLY A 122 18.83 -8.73 -2.57
C GLY A 122 18.25 -9.98 -1.89
N ALA A 123 18.83 -10.32 -0.76
CA ALA A 123 18.27 -11.32 0.13
C ALA A 123 17.10 -10.73 0.94
N SER A 124 16.26 -11.58 1.50
CA SER A 124 15.20 -11.14 2.44
C SER A 124 15.84 -10.45 3.64
N GLY A 125 15.29 -9.29 4.03
CA GLY A 125 15.81 -8.46 5.12
C GLY A 125 16.96 -7.53 4.72
N SER A 126 17.39 -7.50 3.43
CA SER A 126 18.52 -6.66 3.00
C SER A 126 18.17 -5.18 2.88
N VAL A 127 16.88 -4.84 2.81
CA VAL A 127 16.36 -3.48 2.62
C VAL A 127 15.36 -3.11 3.72
N SER A 128 14.49 -4.03 4.12
CA SER A 128 13.36 -3.76 5.01
C SER A 128 13.74 -3.23 6.39
N TYR A 129 14.96 -3.47 6.87
CA TYR A 129 15.44 -2.91 8.14
C TYR A 129 15.67 -1.39 8.09
N LEU A 130 15.71 -0.79 6.90
CA LEU A 130 15.81 0.66 6.67
C LEU A 130 14.46 1.33 6.47
N PHE A 131 13.37 0.58 6.68
CA PHE A 131 12.01 1.07 6.57
C PHE A 131 11.26 0.78 7.88
N ASP A 132 10.44 1.72 8.29
CA ASP A 132 9.53 1.57 9.42
C ASP A 132 8.15 1.15 8.91
N ASN A 133 7.60 0.07 9.47
CA ASN A 133 6.23 -0.35 9.14
C ASN A 133 5.25 0.46 10.00
N LYS A 134 4.36 1.23 9.36
CA LYS A 134 3.41 2.12 10.03
C LYS A 134 2.02 2.01 9.45
N GLY A 135 1.01 2.26 10.29
CA GLY A 135 -0.32 2.61 9.82
C GLY A 135 -0.33 4.06 9.37
N VAL A 136 -0.83 4.34 8.17
CA VAL A 136 -0.94 5.69 7.62
C VAL A 136 -2.38 6.01 7.29
N ILE A 137 -2.87 7.15 7.81
CA ILE A 137 -4.19 7.68 7.52
C ILE A 137 -4.03 9.11 7.02
N VAL A 138 -4.58 9.41 5.83
CA VAL A 138 -4.53 10.76 5.25
C VAL A 138 -5.94 11.25 4.98
N PHE A 139 -6.25 12.47 5.41
CA PHE A 139 -7.55 13.11 5.25
C PHE A 139 -7.42 14.64 5.26
N ALA A 140 -8.49 15.33 4.87
CA ALA A 140 -8.51 16.79 4.87
C ALA A 140 -8.60 17.35 6.30
N GLY A 141 -7.74 18.31 6.61
CA GLY A 141 -7.69 18.97 7.91
C GLY A 141 -6.42 19.81 8.06
N ASP A 142 -6.33 20.57 9.16
CA ASP A 142 -5.24 21.48 9.43
C ASP A 142 -4.82 21.54 10.93
N ASP A 143 -5.56 20.92 11.83
CA ASP A 143 -5.29 20.89 13.27
C ASP A 143 -4.69 19.55 13.71
N ALA A 144 -3.36 19.43 13.55
CA ALA A 144 -2.63 18.22 13.90
C ALA A 144 -2.65 17.93 15.41
N ASP A 145 -2.59 19.00 16.24
CA ASP A 145 -2.56 18.85 17.70
C ASP A 145 -3.88 18.27 18.22
N ALA A 146 -5.02 18.77 17.72
CA ALA A 146 -6.34 18.27 18.11
C ALA A 146 -6.53 16.81 17.71
N ILE A 147 -6.04 16.39 16.53
CA ILE A 147 -6.11 14.99 16.09
C ILE A 147 -5.19 14.10 16.91
N PHE A 148 -3.99 14.57 17.23
CA PHE A 148 -3.06 13.84 18.09
C PHE A 148 -3.66 13.58 19.49
N GLU A 149 -4.23 14.62 20.12
CA GLU A 149 -4.90 14.51 21.43
C GLU A 149 -6.09 13.53 21.37
N LEU A 150 -6.95 13.66 20.35
CA LEU A 150 -8.10 12.77 20.14
C LEU A 150 -7.69 11.29 20.06
N LEU A 151 -6.63 11.00 19.32
CA LEU A 151 -6.16 9.62 19.15
C LEU A 151 -5.50 9.10 20.42
N LEU A 152 -4.80 9.93 21.18
CA LEU A 152 -4.26 9.55 22.49
C LEU A 152 -5.39 9.25 23.49
N GLU A 153 -6.45 10.07 23.54
CA GLU A 153 -7.63 9.81 24.39
C GLU A 153 -8.32 8.48 24.02
N ALA A 154 -8.27 8.09 22.74
CA ALA A 154 -8.74 6.80 22.27
C ALA A 154 -7.75 5.65 22.52
N ASP A 155 -6.63 5.89 23.25
CA ASP A 155 -5.60 4.89 23.56
C ASP A 155 -4.96 4.28 22.29
N VAL A 156 -4.81 5.08 21.23
CA VAL A 156 -4.12 4.72 19.99
C VAL A 156 -2.63 5.00 20.17
N ASP A 157 -1.77 4.06 19.76
CA ASP A 157 -0.32 4.27 19.69
C ASP A 157 0.01 5.10 18.44
N VAL A 158 0.01 6.43 18.62
CA VAL A 158 0.25 7.44 17.57
C VAL A 158 1.72 7.82 17.60
N ASP A 159 2.39 7.64 16.47
CA ASP A 159 3.79 8.05 16.31
C ASP A 159 3.90 9.54 16.00
N ASP A 160 3.07 10.04 15.07
CA ASP A 160 3.11 11.44 14.63
C ASP A 160 1.81 11.83 13.91
N VAL A 161 1.52 13.13 13.87
CA VAL A 161 0.49 13.76 13.06
C VAL A 161 1.07 14.99 12.38
N GLU A 162 1.13 14.98 11.06
CA GLU A 162 1.65 16.08 10.25
C GLU A 162 0.52 16.81 9.55
N ALA A 163 0.58 18.16 9.54
CA ALA A 163 -0.35 19.00 8.79
C ALA A 163 0.39 19.71 7.66
N GLU A 164 -0.09 19.55 6.42
CA GLU A 164 0.48 20.23 5.25
C GLU A 164 -0.62 20.53 4.21
N GLU A 165 -0.67 21.78 3.77
CA GLU A 165 -1.57 22.25 2.69
C GLU A 165 -3.03 21.82 2.85
N GLY A 166 -3.57 21.83 4.09
CA GLY A 166 -4.96 21.44 4.36
C GLY A 166 -5.20 19.93 4.40
N THR A 167 -4.13 19.16 4.52
CA THR A 167 -4.15 17.71 4.64
C THR A 167 -3.44 17.29 5.93
N LEU A 168 -4.03 16.36 6.65
CA LEU A 168 -3.45 15.71 7.81
C LEU A 168 -2.98 14.30 7.46
N SER A 169 -1.77 13.97 7.90
CA SER A 169 -1.18 12.64 7.78
C SER A 169 -0.90 12.08 9.17
N VAL A 170 -1.59 11.03 9.53
CA VAL A 170 -1.48 10.35 10.83
C VAL A 170 -0.64 9.10 10.66
N TYR A 171 0.35 8.92 11.53
CA TYR A 171 1.20 7.73 11.61
C TYR A 171 0.96 7.02 12.92
N THR A 172 0.69 5.72 12.84
CA THR A 172 0.41 4.88 14.01
C THR A 172 1.24 3.60 13.99
N ALA A 173 1.30 2.92 15.14
CA ALA A 173 1.70 1.52 15.13
C ALA A 173 0.83 0.72 14.15
N PRO A 174 1.38 -0.26 13.41
CA PRO A 174 0.61 -1.04 12.42
C PRO A 174 -0.62 -1.71 13.01
N THR A 175 -0.56 -2.14 14.26
CA THR A 175 -1.64 -2.79 15.00
C THR A 175 -2.80 -1.86 15.33
N ASP A 176 -2.54 -0.56 15.39
CA ASP A 176 -3.48 0.45 15.84
C ASP A 176 -4.16 1.20 14.68
N LEU A 177 -3.77 0.92 13.43
CA LEU A 177 -4.37 1.55 12.25
C LEU A 177 -5.91 1.48 12.26
N HIS A 178 -6.47 0.30 12.51
CA HIS A 178 -7.93 0.14 12.53
C HIS A 178 -8.58 0.91 13.69
N LYS A 179 -7.98 0.88 14.87
CA LYS A 179 -8.44 1.60 16.05
C LYS A 179 -8.45 3.12 15.83
N ALA A 180 -7.39 3.64 15.19
CA ALA A 180 -7.31 5.04 14.79
C ALA A 180 -8.41 5.44 13.81
N ILE A 181 -8.67 4.62 12.78
CA ILE A 181 -9.76 4.87 11.81
C ILE A 181 -11.12 4.92 12.53
N VAL A 182 -11.37 4.03 13.48
CA VAL A 182 -12.62 4.02 14.25
C VAL A 182 -12.76 5.28 15.08
N ALA A 183 -11.71 5.68 15.83
CA ALA A 183 -11.71 6.91 16.64
C ALA A 183 -11.95 8.17 15.80
N LEU A 184 -11.30 8.28 14.65
CA LEU A 184 -11.49 9.39 13.71
C LEU A 184 -12.94 9.44 13.17
N ARG A 185 -13.52 8.30 12.82
CA ARG A 185 -14.92 8.23 12.39
C ARG A 185 -15.91 8.62 13.48
N GLU A 186 -15.67 8.22 14.71
CA GLU A 186 -16.49 8.59 15.87
C GLU A 186 -16.43 10.10 16.17
N SER A 187 -15.32 10.77 15.80
CA SER A 187 -15.18 12.24 15.87
C SER A 187 -15.82 12.98 14.70
N GLY A 188 -16.39 12.27 13.72
CA GLY A 188 -17.06 12.86 12.54
C GLY A 188 -16.20 12.95 11.28
N ILE A 189 -14.98 12.38 11.28
CA ILE A 189 -14.13 12.31 10.09
C ILE A 189 -14.45 11.01 9.33
N GLU A 190 -15.22 11.12 8.26
CA GLU A 190 -15.70 9.95 7.51
C GLU A 190 -14.92 9.69 6.21
N GLU A 191 -14.31 10.74 5.64
CA GLU A 191 -13.62 10.67 4.35
C GLU A 191 -12.10 10.60 4.53
N PHE A 192 -11.51 9.51 4.08
CA PHE A 192 -10.07 9.28 4.08
C PHE A 192 -9.54 9.15 2.66
N GLN A 193 -8.41 9.77 2.38
CA GLN A 193 -7.68 9.67 1.11
C GLN A 193 -6.77 8.44 1.08
N VAL A 194 -6.18 8.11 2.25
CA VAL A 194 -5.33 6.93 2.44
C VAL A 194 -5.66 6.28 3.78
N THR A 195 -5.74 4.96 3.82
CA THR A 195 -5.86 4.15 5.04
C THR A 195 -5.11 2.84 4.79
N GLU A 196 -3.78 2.85 4.95
CA GLU A 196 -2.94 1.72 4.53
C GLU A 196 -1.83 1.43 5.55
N LEU A 197 -1.32 0.20 5.51
CA LEU A 197 -0.03 -0.12 6.10
C LEU A 197 1.07 0.24 5.10
N GLU A 198 2.06 0.98 5.55
CA GLU A 198 3.15 1.52 4.72
C GLU A 198 4.51 1.18 5.31
N MET A 199 5.46 0.92 4.42
CA MET A 199 6.87 0.85 4.75
C MET A 199 7.49 2.23 4.48
N ILE A 200 7.74 2.99 5.54
CA ILE A 200 8.27 4.36 5.48
C ILE A 200 9.79 4.29 5.53
N PRO A 201 10.52 4.81 4.52
CA PRO A 201 11.98 4.80 4.55
C PRO A 201 12.52 5.74 5.64
N GLN A 202 13.54 5.28 6.37
CA GLN A 202 14.24 6.09 7.37
C GLN A 202 15.09 7.20 6.75
N SER A 203 15.45 7.05 5.46
CA SER A 203 16.16 8.07 4.68
C SER A 203 15.71 8.03 3.23
N GLU A 204 15.62 9.20 2.59
CA GLU A 204 15.23 9.34 1.20
C GLU A 204 16.44 9.66 0.32
N VAL A 205 16.33 9.30 -0.96
CA VAL A 205 17.30 9.67 -1.99
C VAL A 205 16.61 10.39 -3.13
N GLU A 206 17.25 11.45 -3.63
CA GLU A 206 16.82 12.12 -4.84
C GLU A 206 17.59 11.53 -6.04
N LEU A 207 16.85 11.12 -7.06
CA LEU A 207 17.41 10.65 -8.32
C LEU A 207 17.24 11.70 -9.42
N SER A 208 18.18 11.76 -10.34
CA SER A 208 18.11 12.66 -11.49
C SER A 208 18.77 12.06 -12.73
N GLY A 209 18.44 12.59 -13.92
CA GLY A 209 19.05 12.18 -15.18
C GLY A 209 18.88 10.68 -15.47
N GLU A 210 19.95 10.01 -15.85
CA GLU A 210 19.96 8.61 -16.25
C GLU A 210 19.57 7.64 -15.10
N ASP A 211 19.94 7.99 -13.85
CA ASP A 211 19.57 7.19 -12.68
C ASP A 211 18.04 7.22 -12.46
N LEU A 212 17.41 8.38 -12.63
CA LEU A 212 15.95 8.52 -12.52
C LEU A 212 15.24 7.74 -13.63
N GLU A 213 15.67 7.88 -14.89
CA GLU A 213 15.09 7.14 -16.02
C GLU A 213 15.21 5.63 -15.83
N THR A 214 16.35 5.16 -15.34
CA THR A 214 16.59 3.74 -15.04
C THR A 214 15.68 3.24 -13.91
N PHE A 215 15.53 4.04 -12.86
CA PHE A 215 14.64 3.71 -11.75
C PHE A 215 13.18 3.68 -12.17
N GLU A 216 12.70 4.69 -12.90
CA GLU A 216 11.33 4.74 -13.42
C GLU A 216 11.00 3.51 -14.26
N LYS A 217 11.93 3.06 -15.09
CA LYS A 217 11.77 1.85 -15.89
C LYS A 217 11.68 0.59 -15.02
N LEU A 218 12.56 0.46 -14.02
CA LEU A 218 12.52 -0.64 -13.05
C LEU A 218 11.19 -0.67 -12.30
N TYR A 219 10.79 0.48 -11.77
CA TYR A 219 9.54 0.64 -11.03
C TYR A 219 8.32 0.27 -11.88
N SER A 220 8.25 0.80 -13.11
CA SER A 220 7.15 0.51 -14.05
C SER A 220 7.06 -0.98 -14.40
N VAL A 221 8.19 -1.64 -14.65
CA VAL A 221 8.20 -3.09 -14.97
C VAL A 221 7.73 -3.93 -13.79
N LEU A 222 8.10 -3.55 -12.56
CA LEU A 222 7.62 -4.21 -11.34
C LEU A 222 6.13 -3.94 -11.10
N GLU A 223 5.68 -2.70 -11.27
CA GLU A 223 4.28 -2.32 -11.09
C GLU A 223 3.35 -3.00 -12.11
N ASP A 224 3.87 -3.29 -13.30
CA ASP A 224 3.14 -3.95 -14.37
C ASP A 224 2.95 -5.46 -14.17
N ASP A 225 3.70 -6.09 -13.26
CA ASP A 225 3.51 -7.50 -12.92
C ASP A 225 2.20 -7.70 -12.12
N GLU A 226 1.36 -8.62 -12.59
CA GLU A 226 0.04 -8.88 -12.01
C GLU A 226 0.12 -9.44 -10.58
N ASP A 227 1.21 -10.12 -10.23
CA ASP A 227 1.44 -10.68 -8.90
C ASP A 227 1.94 -9.62 -7.90
N VAL A 228 2.46 -8.47 -8.37
CA VAL A 228 2.94 -7.38 -7.51
C VAL A 228 1.76 -6.56 -7.02
N GLN A 229 1.59 -6.50 -5.70
CA GLN A 229 0.51 -5.72 -5.06
C GLN A 229 0.98 -4.31 -4.73
N LYS A 230 2.16 -4.17 -4.13
CA LYS A 230 2.67 -2.90 -3.65
C LYS A 230 4.19 -2.82 -3.79
N ILE A 231 4.69 -1.63 -4.06
CA ILE A 231 6.11 -1.32 -4.11
C ILE A 231 6.36 -0.15 -3.16
N TYR A 232 7.33 -0.32 -2.28
CA TYR A 232 7.82 0.74 -1.42
C TYR A 232 9.24 1.08 -1.83
N THR A 233 9.60 2.34 -1.73
CA THR A 233 10.92 2.83 -2.10
C THR A 233 11.33 4.01 -1.23
N ASN A 234 12.64 4.26 -1.17
CA ASN A 234 13.22 5.45 -0.56
C ASN A 234 13.48 6.59 -1.55
N VAL A 235 13.05 6.45 -2.80
CA VAL A 235 13.20 7.52 -3.81
C VAL A 235 12.11 8.55 -3.61
N ASP A 236 12.52 9.82 -3.44
CA ASP A 236 11.58 10.93 -3.29
C ASP A 236 10.68 11.07 -4.52
N GLY A 237 9.40 11.27 -4.25
CA GLY A 237 8.40 11.46 -5.29
C GLY A 237 7.83 10.18 -5.91
N PHE A 238 8.09 8.98 -5.32
CA PHE A 238 7.51 7.69 -5.74
C PHE A 238 6.63 7.08 -4.66
#